data_933aaa17b8cd111bde55892c87f6d87b
#
_entry.id   933aaa17b8cd111bde55892c87f6d87b
#
_cell.length_a   1.000
_cell.length_b   1.000
_cell.length_c   1.000
_cell.angle_alpha   90.00
_cell.angle_beta   90.00
_cell.angle_gamma   90.00
#
_symmetry.space_group_name_H-M   'P 1'
#
loop_
_entity.id
_entity.type
_entity.pdbx_description
1 polymer ?
#
loop_
_entity_poly.entity_id
_entity_poly.type
_entity_poly.pdbx_seq_one_letter_code
_entity_poly.pdbx_strand_id
1 'polypeptide(L)'
;MKPLRVYISASCMVCDRTCQIVAQVRERRPTYPVDLVDLDQPEAVKPVFIFGTPTYMLGERIISLGNPALQTLLDLLDAEAALAMLGEGTGSTTLR
;
A
#
# COMPACT_ATOMS: atom_id res chain seq x y z
N MET A 1 9.54 -0.31 7.98
CA MET A 1 8.34 0.46 7.62
C MET A 1 7.29 -0.46 7.04
N LYS A 2 6.04 -0.10 7.22
CA LYS A 2 4.93 -0.95 6.84
C LYS A 2 4.78 -0.99 5.32
N PRO A 3 4.60 -2.16 4.72
CA PRO A 3 4.48 -2.25 3.27
C PRO A 3 3.16 -1.70 2.76
N LEU A 4 3.18 -1.15 1.56
CA LEU A 4 1.98 -0.83 0.82
C LEU A 4 1.56 -2.08 0.05
N ARG A 5 0.34 -2.55 0.28
CA ARG A 5 -0.23 -3.66 -0.49
C ARG A 5 -1.44 -3.16 -1.24
N VAL A 6 -1.47 -3.48 -2.52
CA VAL A 6 -2.56 -3.04 -3.41
C VAL A 6 -3.18 -4.28 -4.02
N TYR A 7 -4.47 -4.47 -3.76
CA TYR A 7 -5.21 -5.64 -4.20
C TYR A 7 -6.00 -5.32 -5.45
N ILE A 8 -5.81 -6.11 -6.50
CA ILE A 8 -6.49 -5.97 -7.78
C ILE A 8 -7.13 -7.29 -8.19
N SER A 9 -8.03 -7.23 -9.17
CA SER A 9 -8.65 -8.42 -9.76
C SER A 9 -8.97 -8.17 -11.23
N ALA A 10 -9.20 -9.25 -12.00
CA ALA A 10 -9.51 -9.14 -13.42
C ALA A 10 -10.86 -8.47 -13.67
N SER A 11 -11.80 -8.58 -12.73
CA SER A 11 -13.11 -7.94 -12.84
C SER A 11 -13.12 -6.47 -12.46
N CYS A 12 -11.98 -5.93 -12.05
CA CYS A 12 -11.87 -4.55 -11.60
C CYS A 12 -11.72 -3.63 -12.81
N MET A 13 -12.72 -2.79 -13.04
CA MET A 13 -12.73 -1.90 -14.22
C MET A 13 -11.72 -0.78 -14.15
N VAL A 14 -11.24 -0.44 -12.95
CA VAL A 14 -10.31 0.67 -12.75
C VAL A 14 -8.90 0.21 -12.36
N CYS A 15 -8.64 -1.09 -12.42
CA CYS A 15 -7.33 -1.62 -12.00
C CYS A 15 -6.20 -1.32 -13.00
N ASP A 16 -6.52 -0.97 -14.25
CA ASP A 16 -5.49 -0.47 -15.15
C ASP A 16 -4.88 0.83 -14.59
N ARG A 17 -5.73 1.71 -14.10
CA ARG A 17 -5.27 2.93 -13.44
C ARG A 17 -4.48 2.60 -12.17
N THR A 18 -4.94 1.58 -11.43
CA THR A 18 -4.23 1.11 -10.23
C THR A 18 -2.80 0.68 -10.57
N CYS A 19 -2.63 -0.08 -11.64
CA CYS A 19 -1.30 -0.51 -12.08
C CYS A 19 -0.42 0.68 -12.43
N GLN A 20 -0.97 1.71 -13.06
CA GLN A 20 -0.23 2.93 -13.37
C GLN A 20 0.19 3.65 -12.09
N ILE A 21 -0.70 3.74 -11.12
CA ILE A 21 -0.39 4.38 -9.83
C ILE A 21 0.73 3.63 -9.11
N VAL A 22 0.65 2.30 -9.07
CA VAL A 22 1.69 1.49 -8.44
C VAL A 22 3.03 1.68 -9.14
N ALA A 23 3.04 1.71 -10.47
CA ALA A 23 4.26 1.95 -11.24
C ALA A 23 4.86 3.31 -10.89
N GLN A 24 4.03 4.35 -10.78
CA GLN A 24 4.48 5.68 -10.43
C GLN A 24 5.02 5.74 -9.00
N VAL A 25 4.40 5.03 -8.07
CA VAL A 25 4.90 4.94 -6.69
C VAL A 25 6.28 4.30 -6.68
N ARG A 26 6.44 3.18 -7.38
CA ARG A 26 7.73 2.50 -7.46
C ARG A 26 8.81 3.37 -8.07
N GLU A 27 8.44 4.20 -9.03
CA GLU A 27 9.38 5.11 -9.67
C GLU A 27 9.79 6.25 -8.74
N ARG A 28 8.84 6.82 -8.01
CA ARG A 28 9.08 7.98 -7.15
C ARG A 28 9.57 7.62 -5.76
N ARG A 29 9.30 6.40 -5.31
CA ARG A 29 9.72 5.90 -3.99
C ARG A 29 10.31 4.51 -4.13
N PRO A 30 11.46 4.38 -4.83
CA PRO A 30 12.00 3.07 -5.18
C PRO A 30 12.42 2.22 -3.98
N THR A 31 12.63 2.83 -2.83
CA THR A 31 13.00 2.09 -1.61
C THR A 31 11.81 1.70 -0.76
N TYR A 32 10.60 2.15 -1.11
CA TYR A 32 9.42 1.79 -0.34
C TYR A 32 8.91 0.41 -0.76
N PRO A 33 8.62 -0.49 0.21
CA PRO A 33 8.11 -1.82 -0.13
C PRO A 33 6.66 -1.72 -0.63
N VAL A 34 6.45 -2.14 -1.87
CA VAL A 34 5.14 -2.09 -2.53
C VAL A 34 4.84 -3.45 -3.13
N ASP A 35 3.74 -4.06 -2.69
CA ASP A 35 3.27 -5.34 -3.21
C ASP A 35 1.97 -5.12 -3.98
N LEU A 36 1.93 -5.57 -5.21
CA LEU A 36 0.71 -5.61 -6.03
C LEU A 36 0.20 -7.03 -6.02
N VAL A 37 -0.98 -7.24 -5.44
CA VAL A 37 -1.56 -8.56 -5.26
C VAL A 37 -2.74 -8.74 -6.20
N ASP A 38 -2.60 -9.64 -7.17
CA ASP A 38 -3.68 -9.99 -8.08
C ASP A 38 -4.46 -11.15 -7.45
N LEU A 39 -5.70 -10.86 -7.04
CA LEU A 39 -6.54 -11.83 -6.34
C LEU A 39 -7.00 -12.98 -7.23
N ASP A 40 -6.81 -12.88 -8.54
CA ASP A 40 -7.15 -13.95 -9.45
C ASP A 40 -6.02 -14.98 -9.61
N GLN A 41 -4.86 -14.73 -9.05
CA GLN A 41 -3.77 -15.70 -9.05
C GLN A 41 -4.08 -16.82 -8.06
N PRO A 42 -3.81 -18.11 -8.44
CA PRO A 42 -4.17 -19.23 -7.56
C PRO A 42 -3.52 -19.19 -6.18
N GLU A 43 -2.31 -18.63 -6.08
CA GLU A 43 -1.58 -18.54 -4.83
C GLU A 43 -1.94 -17.32 -3.99
N ALA A 44 -2.80 -16.43 -4.52
CA ALA A 44 -3.16 -15.22 -3.81
C ALA A 44 -4.03 -15.54 -2.59
N VAL A 45 -3.73 -14.88 -1.48
CA VAL A 45 -4.51 -15.00 -0.25
C VAL A 45 -5.31 -13.72 -0.08
N LYS A 46 -6.64 -13.84 -0.13
CA LYS A 46 -7.53 -12.70 0.04
C LYS A 46 -7.88 -12.56 1.52
N PRO A 47 -7.46 -11.47 2.18
CA PRO A 47 -7.91 -11.22 3.55
C PRO A 47 -9.43 -11.12 3.61
N VAL A 48 -10.00 -11.60 4.72
CA VAL A 48 -11.47 -11.67 4.85
C VAL A 48 -12.14 -10.31 4.82
N PHE A 49 -11.41 -9.25 5.11
CA PHE A 49 -11.94 -7.89 5.13
C PHE A 49 -11.81 -7.16 3.78
N ILE A 50 -11.32 -7.84 2.73
CA ILE A 50 -11.27 -7.25 1.39
C ILE A 50 -12.58 -7.53 0.68
N PHE A 51 -13.36 -6.49 0.43
CA PHE A 51 -14.69 -6.62 -0.19
C PHE A 51 -14.73 -6.18 -1.65
N GLY A 52 -13.65 -5.60 -2.16
CA GLY A 52 -13.61 -5.15 -3.54
C GLY A 52 -12.21 -4.71 -3.93
N THR A 53 -12.05 -4.34 -5.19
CA THR A 53 -10.79 -3.89 -5.75
C THR A 53 -10.99 -2.59 -6.52
N PRO A 54 -9.97 -1.73 -6.59
CA PRO A 54 -8.71 -1.88 -5.88
C PRO A 54 -8.86 -1.53 -4.41
N THR A 55 -8.09 -2.19 -3.55
CA THR A 55 -7.99 -1.85 -2.14
C THR A 55 -6.52 -1.59 -1.82
N TYR A 56 -6.25 -0.44 -1.19
CA TYR A 56 -4.90 -0.06 -0.80
C TYR A 56 -4.77 -0.22 0.72
N MET A 57 -3.76 -0.98 1.14
CA MET A 57 -3.47 -1.20 2.55
C MET A 57 -2.06 -0.75 2.89
N LEU A 58 -1.92 -0.05 3.99
CA LEU A 58 -0.62 0.30 4.54
C LEU A 58 -0.45 -0.47 5.84
N GLY A 59 0.39 -1.49 5.81
CA GLY A 59 0.43 -2.46 6.89
C GLY A 59 -0.90 -3.19 6.99
N GLU A 60 -1.55 -3.10 8.14
CA GLU A 60 -2.83 -3.75 8.38
C GLU A 60 -4.03 -2.81 8.27
N ARG A 61 -3.79 -1.58 7.82
CA ARG A 61 -4.82 -0.55 7.73
C ARG A 61 -5.21 -0.31 6.29
N ILE A 62 -6.49 -0.31 6.00
CA ILE A 62 -7.01 0.10 4.69
C ILE A 62 -6.92 1.62 4.61
N ILE A 63 -6.20 2.12 3.61
CA ILE A 63 -6.04 3.57 3.43
C ILE A 63 -6.84 4.13 2.26
N SER A 64 -7.29 3.27 1.35
CA SER A 64 -8.14 3.69 0.25
C SER A 64 -8.92 2.53 -0.32
N LEU A 65 -10.21 2.76 -0.57
CA LEU A 65 -11.07 1.87 -1.35
C LEU A 65 -11.29 2.57 -2.67
N GLY A 66 -10.64 2.06 -3.72
CA GLY A 66 -10.55 2.75 -5.00
C GLY A 66 -9.22 3.47 -5.13
N ASN A 67 -8.99 4.09 -6.28
CA ASN A 67 -7.72 4.73 -6.57
C ASN A 67 -7.61 6.10 -5.90
N PRO A 68 -6.61 6.30 -5.03
CA PRO A 68 -6.39 7.62 -4.43
C PRO A 68 -5.66 8.54 -5.41
N ALA A 69 -5.63 9.83 -5.10
CA ALA A 69 -4.73 10.74 -5.78
C ALA A 69 -3.29 10.35 -5.49
N LEU A 70 -2.46 10.38 -6.52
CA LEU A 70 -1.06 9.96 -6.37
C LEU A 70 -0.34 10.74 -5.27
N GLN A 71 -0.51 12.06 -5.25
CA GLN A 71 0.17 12.88 -4.25
C GLN A 71 -0.27 12.54 -2.83
N THR A 72 -1.56 12.28 -2.62
CA THR A 72 -2.06 11.86 -1.32
C THR A 72 -1.42 10.56 -0.88
N LEU A 73 -1.32 9.60 -1.81
CA LEU A 73 -0.69 8.32 -1.52
C LEU A 73 0.78 8.48 -1.18
N LEU A 74 1.52 9.26 -1.96
CA LEU A 74 2.94 9.52 -1.68
C LEU A 74 3.13 10.17 -0.32
N ASP A 75 2.26 11.11 0.04
CA ASP A 75 2.34 11.79 1.35
C ASP A 75 2.14 10.80 2.49
N LEU A 76 1.21 9.85 2.34
CA LEU A 76 0.99 8.82 3.35
C LEU A 76 2.20 7.90 3.49
N LEU A 77 2.83 7.54 2.38
CA LEU A 77 4.02 6.69 2.40
C LEU A 77 5.19 7.43 3.04
N ASP A 78 5.35 8.71 2.74
CA ASP A 78 6.42 9.53 3.32
C ASP A 78 6.23 9.67 4.84
N ALA A 79 4.99 9.83 5.28
CA ALA A 79 4.68 9.91 6.72
C ALA A 79 5.01 8.59 7.42
N GLU A 80 4.67 7.47 6.79
CA GLU A 80 4.97 6.15 7.36
C GLU A 80 6.48 5.92 7.44
N ALA A 81 7.21 6.29 6.40
CA ALA A 81 8.66 6.15 6.38
C ALA A 81 9.32 7.00 7.49
N ALA A 82 8.81 8.22 7.70
CA ALA A 82 9.32 9.09 8.76
C ALA A 82 9.05 8.49 10.14
N LEU A 83 7.85 7.93 10.35
CA LEU A 83 7.51 7.29 11.62
C LEU A 83 8.38 6.07 11.88
N ALA A 84 8.67 5.29 10.86
CA ALA A 84 9.53 4.11 10.99
C ALA A 84 10.94 4.51 11.39
N MET A 85 11.47 5.58 10.81
CA MET A 85 12.79 6.08 11.15
C MET A 85 12.85 6.57 12.60
N LEU A 86 11.82 7.29 13.04
CA LEU A 86 11.75 7.77 14.41
C LEU A 86 11.64 6.61 15.40
N GLY A 87 10.81 5.62 15.08
CA GLY A 87 10.65 4.44 15.92
C GLY A 87 11.93 3.66 16.06
N GLU A 88 12.66 3.48 14.99
CA GLU A 88 13.94 2.77 15.00
C GLU A 88 15.00 3.57 15.77
N GLY A 89 14.98 4.89 15.62
CA GLY A 89 15.97 5.75 16.26
C GLY A 89 15.80 5.85 17.75
N THR A 90 14.58 5.76 18.27
CA THR A 90 14.31 5.89 19.70
C THR A 90 14.37 4.57 20.45
N GLY A 91 14.39 3.51 19.79
CA GLY A 91 14.32 2.20 20.43
C GLY A 91 13.14 2.07 21.27
N SER A 92 12.97 2.37 21.70
CA SER A 92 12.05 2.43 22.24
C SER A 92 11.73 2.90 23.49
N THR A 93 12.21 3.41 23.59
CA THR A 93 12.02 3.91 24.40
C THR A 93 11.16 4.25 24.93
N THR A 94 11.23 4.13 24.92
CA THR A 94 10.60 4.45 25.28
C THR A 94 9.65 4.65 25.69
N LEU A 95 9.53 4.77 25.65
CA LEU A 95 8.76 5.04 25.82
C LEU A 95 7.97 4.82 26.44
N ARG A 96 7.97 4.89 26.68
CA ARG A 96 7.34 4.75 27.06
C ARG A 96 6.83 4.57 27.54
#